data_76b4b3fce0c1a4df9b38f53ff2d61f5f
#
_entry.id   76b4b3fce0c1a4df9b38f53ff2d61f5f
#
_cell.length_a   1.000
_cell.length_b   1.000
_cell.length_c   1.000
_cell.angle_alpha   90.00
_cell.angle_beta   90.00
_cell.angle_gamma   90.00
#
_symmetry.space_group_name_H-M   'P 1'
#
loop_
_entity.id
_entity.type
_entity.pdbx_description
1 polymer ?
#
loop_
_entity_poly.entity_id
_entity_poly.type
_entity_poly.pdbx_seq_one_letter_code
_entity_poly.pdbx_strand_id
1 'polypeptide(L)'
;MAVAKDSKSRRSWLRRAAIALVALIVLCAVGFGVYVSDYYHAGSDAQSLVAAGEDSAGARIVDNGSSIAVGDPASQYGVVLYPGAKVAAQAYVPLACQLADRGVYCVIANMPFNLAFFGIDSADALMDAAPQVQHWWLAGHSLGGAMGAQYAAGNADKLEGVAFLGAYAASDLSSTNLKALVIHGDADGVLNRGKLATNETNLPAGAQTLVIEGGNHAGFADYGPQAGDGEASISPTLQQSQTAAAIANAMRA
;
A
#
# COMPACT_ATOMS: atom_id res chain seq x y z
N MET A 1 19.17 -1.70 -62.94
CA MET A 1 20.04 -2.24 -61.85
C MET A 1 20.04 -1.40 -60.57
N ALA A 2 19.25 -0.34 -60.42
CA ALA A 2 19.22 0.53 -59.22
C ALA A 2 18.33 0.06 -58.05
N VAL A 3 17.25 -0.67 -58.34
CA VAL A 3 16.23 -1.08 -57.35
C VAL A 3 16.70 -2.12 -56.32
N ALA A 4 17.65 -3.02 -56.71
CA ALA A 4 18.15 -4.08 -55.84
C ALA A 4 19.14 -3.60 -54.75
N LYS A 5 19.78 -2.43 -54.93
CA LYS A 5 20.77 -1.87 -53.98
C LYS A 5 20.08 -1.15 -52.81
N ASP A 6 18.91 -0.58 -53.05
CA ASP A 6 18.13 0.15 -52.05
C ASP A 6 17.46 -0.80 -51.03
N SER A 7 16.95 -1.97 -51.51
CA SER A 7 16.32 -2.97 -50.64
C SER A 7 17.30 -3.62 -49.62
N LYS A 8 18.55 -3.84 -49.99
CA LYS A 8 19.58 -4.38 -49.10
C LYS A 8 19.98 -3.37 -48.02
N SER A 9 20.12 -2.10 -48.37
CA SER A 9 20.42 -1.01 -47.45
C SER A 9 19.30 -0.85 -46.41
N ARG A 10 18.04 -0.80 -46.86
CA ARG A 10 16.84 -0.69 -46.01
C ARG A 10 16.74 -1.87 -45.03
N ARG A 11 17.02 -3.12 -45.51
CA ARG A 11 16.97 -4.33 -44.68
C ARG A 11 18.08 -4.32 -43.62
N SER A 12 19.29 -3.86 -43.94
CA SER A 12 20.38 -3.75 -42.97
C SER A 12 20.13 -2.67 -41.90
N TRP A 13 19.52 -1.54 -42.29
CA TRP A 13 19.12 -0.49 -41.37
C TRP A 13 18.01 -0.96 -40.41
N LEU A 14 16.96 -1.61 -40.94
CA LEU A 14 15.89 -2.19 -40.11
C LEU A 14 16.43 -3.23 -39.10
N ARG A 15 17.38 -4.07 -39.52
CA ARG A 15 18.02 -5.03 -38.61
C ARG A 15 18.80 -4.31 -37.49
N ARG A 16 19.54 -3.24 -37.82
CA ARG A 16 20.28 -2.46 -36.82
C ARG A 16 19.32 -1.74 -35.86
N ALA A 17 18.25 -1.16 -36.39
CA ALA A 17 17.21 -0.53 -35.58
C ALA A 17 16.53 -1.54 -34.63
N ALA A 18 16.20 -2.74 -35.13
CA ALA A 18 15.64 -3.80 -34.28
C ALA A 18 16.60 -4.26 -33.18
N ILE A 19 17.89 -4.41 -33.51
CA ILE A 19 18.92 -4.77 -32.50
C ILE A 19 19.05 -3.64 -31.44
N ALA A 20 19.06 -2.39 -31.87
CA ALA A 20 19.14 -1.24 -30.96
C ALA A 20 17.90 -1.17 -30.04
N LEU A 21 16.70 -1.44 -30.58
CA LEU A 21 15.47 -1.48 -29.80
C LEU A 21 15.49 -2.62 -28.75
N VAL A 22 15.91 -3.82 -29.16
CA VAL A 22 16.06 -4.96 -28.24
C VAL A 22 17.08 -4.64 -27.14
N ALA A 23 18.23 -4.07 -27.50
CA ALA A 23 19.24 -3.67 -26.52
C ALA A 23 18.70 -2.62 -25.53
N LEU A 24 17.92 -1.64 -26.00
CA LEU A 24 17.27 -0.66 -25.15
C LEU A 24 16.25 -1.32 -24.19
N ILE A 25 15.42 -2.22 -24.69
CA ILE A 25 14.45 -2.97 -23.86
C ILE A 25 15.18 -3.75 -22.77
N VAL A 26 16.25 -4.46 -23.12
CA VAL A 26 17.06 -5.22 -22.14
C VAL A 26 17.68 -4.29 -21.12
N LEU A 27 18.23 -3.14 -21.54
CA LEU A 27 18.80 -2.15 -20.62
C LEU A 27 17.73 -1.61 -19.65
N CYS A 28 16.56 -1.27 -20.16
CA CYS A 28 15.43 -0.83 -19.33
C CYS A 28 14.98 -1.92 -18.36
N ALA A 29 14.90 -3.19 -18.82
CA ALA A 29 14.51 -4.32 -17.96
C ALA A 29 15.54 -4.56 -16.84
N VAL A 30 16.83 -4.50 -17.16
CA VAL A 30 17.91 -4.61 -16.16
C VAL A 30 17.85 -3.45 -15.17
N GLY A 31 17.72 -2.21 -15.67
CA GLY A 31 17.59 -1.02 -14.81
C GLY A 31 16.36 -1.10 -13.89
N PHE A 32 15.23 -1.56 -14.41
CA PHE A 32 14.04 -1.81 -13.61
C PHE A 32 14.27 -2.91 -12.57
N GLY A 33 14.91 -4.04 -12.98
CA GLY A 33 15.23 -5.12 -12.04
C GLY A 33 16.11 -4.65 -10.88
N VAL A 34 17.15 -3.83 -11.16
CA VAL A 34 17.98 -3.23 -10.11
C VAL A 34 17.16 -2.28 -9.23
N TYR A 35 16.31 -1.44 -9.82
CA TYR A 35 15.45 -0.50 -9.07
C TYR A 35 14.53 -1.22 -8.08
N VAL A 36 13.88 -2.32 -8.50
CA VAL A 36 12.92 -3.04 -7.65
C VAL A 36 13.59 -4.01 -6.66
N SER A 37 14.84 -4.39 -6.89
CA SER A 37 15.60 -5.24 -5.95
C SER A 37 16.09 -4.47 -4.71
N ASP A 38 16.18 -3.14 -4.79
CA ASP A 38 16.49 -2.27 -3.67
C ASP A 38 15.18 -1.80 -3.03
N TYR A 39 14.76 -2.43 -1.92
CA TYR A 39 13.52 -2.13 -1.21
C TYR A 39 13.69 -2.24 0.31
N TYR A 40 12.79 -1.65 1.06
CA TYR A 40 12.76 -1.72 2.51
C TYR A 40 12.25 -3.09 2.96
N HIS A 41 13.11 -3.86 3.60
CA HIS A 41 12.79 -5.17 4.18
C HIS A 41 12.03 -5.01 5.48
N ALA A 42 11.25 -6.02 5.84
CA ALA A 42 10.61 -6.09 7.15
C ALA A 42 11.66 -6.13 8.28
N GLY A 43 11.40 -5.41 9.34
CA GLY A 43 12.21 -5.41 10.56
C GLY A 43 12.09 -6.71 11.34
N SER A 44 12.84 -6.81 12.43
CA SER A 44 12.93 -8.04 13.23
C SER A 44 11.61 -8.44 13.88
N ASP A 45 10.82 -7.47 14.31
CA ASP A 45 9.55 -7.73 15.01
C ASP A 45 8.53 -8.31 14.02
N ALA A 46 8.40 -7.70 12.84
CA ALA A 46 7.54 -8.21 11.79
C ALA A 46 7.96 -9.60 11.30
N GLN A 47 9.26 -9.83 11.10
CA GLN A 47 9.78 -11.15 10.73
C GLN A 47 9.49 -12.22 11.78
N SER A 48 9.66 -11.87 13.06
CA SER A 48 9.40 -12.78 14.18
C SER A 48 7.91 -13.16 14.27
N LEU A 49 7.00 -12.21 14.08
CA LEU A 49 5.55 -12.45 14.05
C LEU A 49 5.16 -13.36 12.89
N VAL A 50 5.66 -13.11 11.68
CA VAL A 50 5.40 -13.99 10.53
C VAL A 50 5.93 -15.39 10.75
N ALA A 51 7.13 -15.52 11.32
CA ALA A 51 7.74 -16.83 11.63
C ALA A 51 6.99 -17.60 12.71
N ALA A 52 6.42 -16.90 13.71
CA ALA A 52 5.60 -17.50 14.75
C ALA A 52 4.23 -17.98 14.22
N GLY A 53 3.68 -17.32 13.20
CA GLY A 53 2.35 -17.61 12.65
C GLY A 53 1.19 -17.11 13.51
N GLU A 54 1.50 -16.45 14.62
CA GLU A 54 0.54 -15.82 15.55
C GLU A 54 1.24 -14.70 16.33
N ASP A 55 0.46 -13.78 16.86
CA ASP A 55 0.96 -12.76 17.80
C ASP A 55 0.77 -13.19 19.26
N SER A 56 1.20 -12.33 20.20
CA SER A 56 1.10 -12.59 21.65
C SER A 56 -0.34 -12.64 22.18
N ALA A 57 -1.32 -12.12 21.46
CA ALA A 57 -2.74 -12.16 21.78
C ALA A 57 -3.46 -13.35 21.13
N GLY A 58 -2.78 -14.14 20.28
CA GLY A 58 -3.29 -15.30 19.58
C GLY A 58 -3.93 -14.95 18.23
N ALA A 59 -3.71 -13.76 17.70
CA ALA A 59 -4.16 -13.43 16.34
C ALA A 59 -3.32 -14.21 15.32
N ARG A 60 -4.02 -15.03 14.52
CA ARG A 60 -3.38 -15.89 13.51
C ARG A 60 -2.79 -15.06 12.38
N ILE A 61 -1.58 -15.42 11.94
CA ILE A 61 -0.86 -14.80 10.81
C ILE A 61 -0.64 -15.88 9.74
N VAL A 62 -1.11 -15.62 8.52
CA VAL A 62 -0.98 -16.56 7.39
C VAL A 62 -0.39 -15.83 6.19
N ASP A 63 0.87 -16.12 5.88
CA ASP A 63 1.51 -15.67 4.64
C ASP A 63 1.31 -16.74 3.57
N ASN A 64 0.58 -16.41 2.49
CA ASN A 64 0.33 -17.31 1.37
C ASN A 64 1.13 -16.90 0.10
N GLY A 65 2.07 -15.96 0.24
CA GLY A 65 2.91 -15.44 -0.83
C GLY A 65 2.25 -14.34 -1.69
N SER A 66 0.93 -14.34 -1.85
CA SER A 66 0.20 -13.28 -2.56
C SER A 66 -0.37 -12.23 -1.60
N SER A 67 -0.53 -12.58 -0.34
CA SER A 67 -1.00 -11.71 0.74
C SER A 67 -0.60 -12.27 2.10
N ILE A 68 -0.69 -11.43 3.13
CA ILE A 68 -0.54 -11.83 4.53
C ILE A 68 -1.84 -11.49 5.23
N ALA A 69 -2.53 -12.53 5.72
CA ALA A 69 -3.77 -12.39 6.46
C ALA A 69 -3.49 -12.44 7.96
N VAL A 70 -4.09 -11.54 8.73
CA VAL A 70 -3.90 -11.44 10.19
C VAL A 70 -5.26 -11.32 10.87
N GLY A 71 -5.48 -12.13 11.90
CA GLY A 71 -6.69 -12.14 12.71
C GLY A 71 -7.68 -13.23 12.32
N ASP A 72 -8.94 -13.06 12.72
CA ASP A 72 -10.02 -14.03 12.52
C ASP A 72 -10.77 -13.75 11.19
N PRO A 73 -10.72 -14.68 10.21
CA PRO A 73 -11.48 -14.51 8.96
C PRO A 73 -13.01 -14.56 9.14
N ALA A 74 -13.51 -14.96 10.32
CA ALA A 74 -14.93 -14.90 10.66
C ALA A 74 -15.36 -13.51 11.17
N SER A 75 -14.44 -12.54 11.30
CA SER A 75 -14.77 -11.17 11.65
C SER A 75 -15.71 -10.55 10.62
N GLN A 76 -16.67 -9.75 11.08
CA GLN A 76 -17.53 -8.97 10.18
C GLN A 76 -16.81 -7.75 9.58
N TYR A 77 -15.75 -7.27 10.22
CA TYR A 77 -14.98 -6.10 9.82
C TYR A 77 -13.65 -6.52 9.20
N GLY A 78 -13.33 -6.00 8.04
CA GLY A 78 -12.07 -6.29 7.36
C GLY A 78 -11.39 -5.06 6.78
N VAL A 79 -10.07 -5.12 6.75
CA VAL A 79 -9.21 -4.12 6.12
C VAL A 79 -8.32 -4.81 5.09
N VAL A 80 -8.38 -4.38 3.83
CA VAL A 80 -7.31 -4.65 2.88
C VAL A 80 -6.27 -3.55 3.02
N LEU A 81 -5.00 -3.91 3.24
CA LEU A 81 -3.92 -2.95 3.42
C LEU A 81 -2.96 -2.97 2.22
N TYR A 82 -2.79 -1.81 1.59
CA TYR A 82 -1.85 -1.59 0.50
C TYR A 82 -0.55 -0.98 1.01
N PRO A 83 0.59 -1.70 0.89
CA PRO A 83 1.91 -1.24 1.29
C PRO A 83 2.40 0.02 0.56
N GLY A 84 3.31 0.75 1.18
CA GLY A 84 4.06 1.83 0.57
C GLY A 84 5.00 1.36 -0.53
N ALA A 85 5.48 2.30 -1.35
CA ALA A 85 6.41 1.98 -2.41
C ALA A 85 7.71 1.36 -1.88
N LYS A 86 8.12 0.24 -2.49
CA LYS A 86 9.36 -0.45 -2.14
C LYS A 86 9.43 -0.88 -0.66
N VAL A 87 8.29 -1.15 -0.02
CA VAL A 87 8.21 -1.70 1.34
C VAL A 87 7.64 -3.11 1.27
N ALA A 88 8.31 -4.06 1.89
CA ALA A 88 7.84 -5.44 2.00
C ALA A 88 6.49 -5.52 2.73
N ALA A 89 5.56 -6.32 2.21
CA ALA A 89 4.24 -6.51 2.83
C ALA A 89 4.35 -6.96 4.30
N GLN A 90 5.33 -7.80 4.62
CA GLN A 90 5.59 -8.30 5.97
C GLN A 90 5.83 -7.18 6.99
N ALA A 91 6.37 -6.03 6.57
CA ALA A 91 6.62 -4.90 7.47
C ALA A 91 5.33 -4.35 8.11
N TYR A 92 4.16 -4.61 7.53
CA TYR A 92 2.87 -4.14 8.06
C TYR A 92 2.19 -5.13 9.01
N VAL A 93 2.78 -6.30 9.26
CA VAL A 93 2.22 -7.31 10.16
C VAL A 93 1.99 -6.78 11.58
N PRO A 94 2.89 -5.99 12.20
CA PRO A 94 2.62 -5.41 13.51
C PRO A 94 1.38 -4.51 13.55
N LEU A 95 1.15 -3.68 12.53
CA LEU A 95 -0.07 -2.87 12.41
C LEU A 95 -1.31 -3.76 12.22
N ALA A 96 -1.20 -4.82 11.41
CA ALA A 96 -2.29 -5.77 11.20
C ALA A 96 -2.65 -6.53 12.49
N CYS A 97 -1.69 -6.90 13.33
CA CYS A 97 -1.93 -7.46 14.66
C CYS A 97 -2.70 -6.46 15.55
N GLN A 98 -2.31 -5.19 15.54
CA GLN A 98 -3.04 -4.14 16.27
C GLN A 98 -4.50 -3.96 15.80
N LEU A 99 -4.79 -4.21 14.52
CA LEU A 99 -6.16 -4.24 13.99
C LEU A 99 -6.88 -5.51 14.45
N ALA A 100 -6.22 -6.67 14.40
CA ALA A 100 -6.76 -7.96 14.83
C ALA A 100 -7.14 -7.97 16.31
N ASP A 101 -6.33 -7.37 17.19
CA ASP A 101 -6.64 -7.15 18.62
C ASP A 101 -7.92 -6.35 18.84
N ARG A 102 -8.35 -5.61 17.82
CA ARG A 102 -9.59 -4.83 17.83
C ARG A 102 -10.73 -5.50 17.06
N GLY A 103 -10.57 -6.78 16.72
CA GLY A 103 -11.57 -7.58 16.03
C GLY A 103 -11.73 -7.20 14.54
N VAL A 104 -10.69 -6.69 13.92
CA VAL A 104 -10.67 -6.37 12.48
C VAL A 104 -9.74 -7.35 11.77
N TYR A 105 -10.28 -8.14 10.86
CA TYR A 105 -9.49 -9.00 9.99
C TYR A 105 -8.69 -8.15 9.00
N CYS A 106 -7.38 -8.28 8.98
CA CYS A 106 -6.52 -7.50 8.10
C CYS A 106 -5.86 -8.38 7.05
N VAL A 107 -5.95 -7.98 5.76
CA VAL A 107 -5.28 -8.67 4.66
C VAL A 107 -4.32 -7.68 3.98
N ILE A 108 -3.03 -7.90 4.17
CA ILE A 108 -1.97 -7.09 3.57
C ILE A 108 -1.70 -7.63 2.17
N ALA A 109 -1.87 -6.80 1.15
CA ALA A 109 -1.58 -7.18 -0.23
C ALA A 109 -0.07 -7.29 -0.47
N ASN A 110 0.40 -8.39 -1.05
CA ASN A 110 1.77 -8.50 -1.51
C ASN A 110 1.86 -7.96 -2.94
N MET A 111 2.23 -6.70 -3.09
CA MET A 111 2.23 -6.02 -4.37
C MET A 111 3.39 -6.48 -5.26
N PRO A 112 3.15 -6.72 -6.57
CA PRO A 112 4.23 -7.04 -7.50
C PRO A 112 5.33 -5.98 -7.42
N PHE A 113 6.57 -6.43 -7.28
CA PHE A 113 7.76 -5.57 -7.15
C PHE A 113 7.73 -4.60 -5.96
N ASN A 114 6.90 -4.85 -4.94
CA ASN A 114 6.60 -3.93 -3.83
C ASN A 114 6.10 -2.55 -4.30
N LEU A 115 5.33 -2.52 -5.39
CA LEU A 115 4.82 -1.30 -6.00
C LEU A 115 3.30 -1.42 -6.26
N ALA A 116 2.49 -0.72 -5.48
CA ALA A 116 1.03 -0.85 -5.49
C ALA A 116 0.37 -0.54 -6.85
N PHE A 117 1.02 0.23 -7.72
CA PHE A 117 0.46 0.51 -9.05
C PHE A 117 0.46 -0.71 -10.00
N PHE A 118 1.18 -1.78 -9.67
CA PHE A 118 1.08 -3.05 -10.42
C PHE A 118 0.02 -4.01 -9.87
N GLY A 119 -0.65 -3.64 -8.77
CA GLY A 119 -1.66 -4.46 -8.11
C GLY A 119 -2.84 -3.64 -7.59
N ILE A 120 -3.27 -2.60 -8.33
CA ILE A 120 -4.36 -1.70 -7.90
C ILE A 120 -5.63 -2.49 -7.56
N ASP A 121 -5.98 -3.49 -8.39
CA ASP A 121 -7.20 -4.28 -8.24
C ASP A 121 -7.02 -5.53 -7.34
N SER A 122 -5.89 -5.64 -6.63
CA SER A 122 -5.65 -6.79 -5.74
C SER A 122 -6.70 -6.95 -4.65
N ALA A 123 -7.35 -5.85 -4.24
CA ALA A 123 -8.39 -5.87 -3.21
C ALA A 123 -9.56 -6.79 -3.56
N ASP A 124 -9.95 -6.90 -4.85
CA ASP A 124 -11.06 -7.76 -5.26
C ASP A 124 -10.84 -9.22 -4.84
N ALA A 125 -9.73 -9.79 -5.26
CA ALA A 125 -9.41 -11.19 -4.94
C ALA A 125 -9.21 -11.42 -3.44
N LEU A 126 -8.71 -10.42 -2.69
CA LEU A 126 -8.49 -10.51 -1.25
C LEU A 126 -9.81 -10.46 -0.48
N MET A 127 -10.75 -9.63 -0.89
CA MET A 127 -12.09 -9.57 -0.30
C MET A 127 -12.91 -10.83 -0.64
N ASP A 128 -12.84 -11.30 -1.88
CA ASP A 128 -13.52 -12.52 -2.32
C ASP A 128 -13.05 -13.77 -1.55
N ALA A 129 -11.78 -13.80 -1.13
CA ALA A 129 -11.22 -14.89 -0.33
C ALA A 129 -11.72 -14.93 1.13
N ALA A 130 -12.41 -13.89 1.60
CA ALA A 130 -12.95 -13.79 2.96
C ALA A 130 -14.45 -13.40 2.96
N PRO A 131 -15.33 -14.29 2.46
CA PRO A 131 -16.76 -13.98 2.25
C PRO A 131 -17.55 -13.76 3.54
N GLN A 132 -16.99 -14.02 4.70
CA GLN A 132 -17.61 -13.76 5.99
C GLN A 132 -17.51 -12.29 6.42
N VAL A 133 -16.53 -11.56 5.88
CA VAL A 133 -16.35 -10.13 6.15
C VAL A 133 -17.40 -9.34 5.37
N GLN A 134 -18.16 -8.53 6.07
CA GLN A 134 -19.27 -7.76 5.50
C GLN A 134 -18.94 -6.26 5.33
N HIS A 135 -18.04 -5.74 6.18
CA HIS A 135 -17.69 -4.32 6.27
C HIS A 135 -16.23 -4.12 5.88
N TRP A 136 -15.99 -3.89 4.59
CA TRP A 136 -14.63 -3.74 4.08
C TRP A 136 -14.17 -2.28 4.06
N TRP A 137 -12.96 -2.06 4.53
CA TRP A 137 -12.21 -0.83 4.34
C TRP A 137 -10.93 -1.11 3.56
N LEU A 138 -10.48 -0.11 2.80
CA LEU A 138 -9.17 -0.12 2.17
C LEU A 138 -8.25 0.86 2.90
N ALA A 139 -7.20 0.36 3.52
CA ALA A 139 -6.13 1.19 4.09
C ALA A 139 -4.92 1.20 3.15
N GLY A 140 -4.26 2.33 2.99
CA GLY A 140 -3.05 2.39 2.16
C GLY A 140 -2.02 3.35 2.72
N HIS A 141 -0.77 2.88 2.78
CA HIS A 141 0.36 3.69 3.21
C HIS A 141 1.06 4.32 2.01
N SER A 142 1.31 5.63 2.06
CA SER A 142 2.13 6.32 1.05
C SER A 142 1.60 6.06 -0.38
N LEU A 143 2.40 5.48 -1.28
CA LEU A 143 1.96 5.05 -2.63
C LEU A 143 0.74 4.11 -2.56
N GLY A 144 0.69 3.20 -1.58
CA GLY A 144 -0.45 2.32 -1.36
C GLY A 144 -1.75 3.09 -1.12
N GLY A 145 -1.69 4.22 -0.41
CA GLY A 145 -2.85 5.10 -0.23
C GLY A 145 -3.29 5.79 -1.51
N ALA A 146 -2.35 6.26 -2.33
CA ALA A 146 -2.66 6.85 -3.64
C ALA A 146 -3.31 5.84 -4.59
N MET A 147 -2.81 4.60 -4.62
CA MET A 147 -3.39 3.52 -5.44
C MET A 147 -4.72 3.02 -4.84
N GLY A 148 -4.83 3.01 -3.51
CA GLY A 148 -6.09 2.73 -2.81
C GLY A 148 -7.19 3.73 -3.15
N ALA A 149 -6.86 5.01 -3.27
CA ALA A 149 -7.80 6.03 -3.75
C ALA A 149 -8.26 5.74 -5.19
N GLN A 150 -7.35 5.31 -6.06
CA GLN A 150 -7.68 4.95 -7.44
C GLN A 150 -8.61 3.73 -7.49
N TYR A 151 -8.34 2.69 -6.72
CA TYR A 151 -9.22 1.53 -6.60
C TYR A 151 -10.60 1.94 -6.08
N ALA A 152 -10.65 2.69 -4.98
CA ALA A 152 -11.89 3.10 -4.33
C ALA A 152 -12.77 3.99 -5.23
N ALA A 153 -12.17 4.83 -6.07
CA ALA A 153 -12.91 5.65 -7.02
C ALA A 153 -13.70 4.82 -8.07
N GLY A 154 -13.19 3.65 -8.43
CA GLY A 154 -13.85 2.73 -9.36
C GLY A 154 -14.72 1.65 -8.69
N ASN A 155 -14.60 1.46 -7.38
CA ASN A 155 -15.19 0.34 -6.64
C ASN A 155 -15.78 0.77 -5.29
N ALA A 156 -16.35 1.98 -5.22
CA ALA A 156 -16.89 2.53 -3.97
C ALA A 156 -18.04 1.71 -3.38
N ASP A 157 -18.75 0.94 -4.20
CA ASP A 157 -19.82 0.04 -3.81
C ASP A 157 -19.36 -1.22 -3.08
N LYS A 158 -18.06 -1.55 -3.16
CA LYS A 158 -17.46 -2.70 -2.48
C LYS A 158 -16.88 -2.35 -1.11
N LEU A 159 -16.79 -1.06 -0.78
CA LEU A 159 -16.13 -0.56 0.43
C LEU A 159 -17.08 0.29 1.26
N GLU A 160 -16.91 0.30 2.58
CA GLU A 160 -17.54 1.27 3.46
C GLU A 160 -16.66 2.49 3.73
N GLY A 161 -15.34 2.34 3.59
CA GLY A 161 -14.43 3.43 3.82
C GLY A 161 -13.00 3.19 3.35
N VAL A 162 -12.21 4.25 3.44
CA VAL A 162 -10.81 4.28 3.09
C VAL A 162 -9.97 4.94 4.19
N ALA A 163 -8.76 4.46 4.41
CA ALA A 163 -7.80 5.05 5.34
C ALA A 163 -6.48 5.37 4.62
N PHE A 164 -6.07 6.62 4.65
CA PHE A 164 -4.84 7.12 4.04
C PHE A 164 -3.78 7.29 5.13
N LEU A 165 -2.76 6.44 5.13
CA LEU A 165 -1.68 6.44 6.12
C LEU A 165 -0.45 7.14 5.53
N GLY A 166 -0.08 8.31 6.03
CA GLY A 166 0.97 9.13 5.42
C GLY A 166 0.71 9.37 3.92
N ALA A 167 -0.56 9.51 3.53
CA ALA A 167 -1.00 9.58 2.14
C ALA A 167 -2.16 10.56 1.96
N TYR A 168 -2.57 10.78 0.72
CA TYR A 168 -3.69 11.65 0.34
C TYR A 168 -4.55 10.96 -0.74
N ALA A 169 -5.81 11.37 -0.89
CA ALA A 169 -6.71 10.88 -1.94
C ALA A 169 -6.24 11.37 -3.32
N ALA A 170 -5.46 10.54 -4.02
CA ALA A 170 -4.92 10.87 -5.35
C ALA A 170 -5.99 10.80 -6.47
N SER A 171 -7.15 10.22 -6.19
CA SER A 171 -8.32 10.16 -7.08
C SER A 171 -9.51 10.81 -6.40
N ASP A 172 -10.46 11.30 -7.18
CA ASP A 172 -11.66 11.96 -6.70
C ASP A 172 -12.65 10.96 -6.10
N LEU A 173 -12.89 11.07 -4.79
CA LEU A 173 -13.87 10.32 -4.01
C LEU A 173 -15.00 11.21 -3.49
N SER A 174 -15.02 12.49 -3.84
CA SER A 174 -15.92 13.51 -3.27
C SER A 174 -17.41 13.21 -3.50
N SER A 175 -17.71 12.47 -4.58
CA SER A 175 -19.07 12.05 -4.92
C SER A 175 -19.48 10.68 -4.37
N THR A 176 -18.59 9.99 -3.65
CA THR A 176 -18.86 8.68 -3.05
C THR A 176 -19.49 8.80 -1.67
N ASN A 177 -20.13 7.72 -1.21
CA ASN A 177 -20.63 7.61 0.17
C ASN A 177 -19.62 6.97 1.13
N LEU A 178 -18.35 6.84 0.70
CA LEU A 178 -17.31 6.24 1.52
C LEU A 178 -17.03 7.12 2.76
N LYS A 179 -16.79 6.48 3.89
CA LYS A 179 -16.10 7.11 5.01
C LYS A 179 -14.63 7.28 4.65
N ALA A 180 -14.00 8.37 5.01
CA ALA A 180 -12.58 8.56 4.77
C ALA A 180 -11.85 9.02 6.03
N LEU A 181 -10.69 8.43 6.26
CA LEU A 181 -9.81 8.74 7.37
C LEU A 181 -8.40 9.02 6.85
N VAL A 182 -7.90 10.23 7.07
CA VAL A 182 -6.52 10.60 6.75
C VAL A 182 -5.71 10.58 8.04
N ILE A 183 -4.65 9.78 8.08
CA ILE A 183 -3.78 9.65 9.26
C ILE A 183 -2.34 9.97 8.85
N HIS A 184 -1.70 10.89 9.54
CA HIS A 184 -0.28 11.17 9.32
C HIS A 184 0.41 11.62 10.60
N GLY A 185 1.71 11.39 10.70
CA GLY A 185 2.53 11.96 11.76
C GLY A 185 2.77 13.45 11.56
N ASP A 186 2.96 14.21 12.62
CA ASP A 186 3.38 15.62 12.54
C ASP A 186 4.84 15.75 12.10
N ALA A 187 5.68 14.75 12.42
CA ALA A 187 7.07 14.64 11.98
C ALA A 187 7.24 13.93 10.62
N ASP A 188 6.16 13.57 9.90
CA ASP A 188 6.24 12.95 8.57
C ASP A 188 6.91 13.89 7.57
N GLY A 189 8.15 13.58 7.19
CA GLY A 189 8.97 14.34 6.25
C GLY A 189 8.84 13.90 4.80
N VAL A 190 8.14 12.79 4.52
CA VAL A 190 7.96 12.20 3.19
C VAL A 190 6.64 12.64 2.56
N LEU A 191 5.59 12.76 3.35
CA LEU A 191 4.26 13.16 2.90
C LEU A 191 4.30 14.57 2.27
N ASN A 192 3.89 14.67 1.02
CA ASN A 192 3.78 15.96 0.35
C ASN A 192 2.60 16.76 0.90
N ARG A 193 2.88 17.67 1.84
CA ARG A 193 1.87 18.52 2.50
C ARG A 193 1.09 19.39 1.52
N GLY A 194 1.73 19.85 0.44
CA GLY A 194 1.06 20.63 -0.62
C GLY A 194 0.02 19.79 -1.35
N LYS A 195 0.36 18.54 -1.69
CA LYS A 195 -0.60 17.61 -2.29
C LYS A 195 -1.66 17.16 -1.30
N LEU A 196 -1.34 16.98 -0.02
CA LEU A 196 -2.33 16.68 1.01
C LEU A 196 -3.40 17.77 1.03
N ALA A 197 -3.00 19.04 1.09
CA ALA A 197 -3.93 20.17 1.11
C ALA A 197 -4.73 20.33 -0.20
N THR A 198 -4.07 20.20 -1.36
CA THR A 198 -4.76 20.33 -2.65
C THR A 198 -5.72 19.19 -2.97
N ASN A 199 -5.46 17.98 -2.45
CA ASN A 199 -6.33 16.83 -2.66
C ASN A 199 -7.38 16.62 -1.55
N GLU A 200 -7.49 17.56 -0.61
CA GLU A 200 -8.57 17.55 0.38
C GLU A 200 -9.96 17.60 -0.30
N THR A 201 -10.06 18.30 -1.43
CA THR A 201 -11.29 18.36 -2.25
C THR A 201 -11.67 17.03 -2.89
N ASN A 202 -10.76 16.07 -2.96
CA ASN A 202 -11.03 14.72 -3.46
C ASN A 202 -11.66 13.82 -2.38
N LEU A 203 -11.67 14.23 -1.14
CA LEU A 203 -12.23 13.43 -0.05
C LEU A 203 -13.77 13.50 -0.04
N PRO A 204 -14.46 12.42 0.34
CA PRO A 204 -15.91 12.44 0.53
C PRO A 204 -16.30 13.32 1.70
N ALA A 205 -17.57 13.75 1.71
CA ALA A 205 -18.11 14.57 2.78
C ALA A 205 -17.97 13.85 4.14
N GLY A 206 -17.54 14.60 5.17
CA GLY A 206 -17.36 14.04 6.51
C GLY A 206 -16.04 13.30 6.72
N ALA A 207 -15.10 13.38 5.76
CA ALA A 207 -13.75 12.84 5.96
C ALA A 207 -13.09 13.40 7.23
N GLN A 208 -12.39 12.55 7.95
CA GLN A 208 -11.72 12.89 9.21
C GLN A 208 -10.21 12.85 9.03
N THR A 209 -9.50 13.72 9.75
CA THR A 209 -8.03 13.74 9.78
C THR A 209 -7.55 13.52 11.20
N LEU A 210 -6.64 12.58 11.39
CA LEU A 210 -5.89 12.34 12.61
C LEU A 210 -4.42 12.68 12.40
N VAL A 211 -3.92 13.65 13.13
CA VAL A 211 -2.48 13.93 13.21
C VAL A 211 -1.94 13.21 14.44
N ILE A 212 -0.98 12.31 14.24
CA ILE A 212 -0.31 11.58 15.32
C ILE A 212 0.90 12.41 15.76
N GLU A 213 0.81 12.98 16.95
CA GLU A 213 1.89 13.77 17.54
C GLU A 213 3.12 12.91 17.78
N GLY A 214 4.27 13.37 17.33
CA GLY A 214 5.55 12.65 17.40
C GLY A 214 5.69 11.47 16.44
N GLY A 215 4.69 11.20 15.61
CA GLY A 215 4.75 10.16 14.59
C GLY A 215 5.43 10.63 13.30
N ASN A 216 5.93 9.70 12.50
CA ASN A 216 6.55 9.98 11.21
C ASN A 216 6.00 9.07 10.10
N HIS A 217 6.60 9.13 8.89
CA HIS A 217 6.14 8.33 7.75
C HIS A 217 6.42 6.84 7.96
N ALA A 218 7.62 6.48 8.38
CA ALA A 218 8.04 5.08 8.55
C ALA A 218 7.31 4.38 9.70
N GLY A 219 6.82 5.10 10.70
CA GLY A 219 6.18 4.55 11.90
C GLY A 219 4.89 3.77 11.67
N PHE A 220 4.31 3.81 10.46
CA PHE A 220 3.15 2.98 10.10
C PHE A 220 3.48 1.50 9.88
N ALA A 221 4.77 1.14 9.75
CA ALA A 221 5.21 -0.23 9.53
C ALA A 221 6.56 -0.48 10.21
N ASP A 222 7.03 -1.72 10.20
CA ASP A 222 8.32 -2.13 10.75
C ASP A 222 9.32 -2.41 9.62
N TYR A 223 9.99 -1.34 9.13
CA TYR A 223 11.05 -1.44 8.10
C TYR A 223 12.25 -0.52 8.36
N GLY A 224 12.29 0.09 9.53
CA GLY A 224 13.36 1.00 9.91
C GLY A 224 13.21 2.42 9.32
N PRO A 225 14.25 3.24 9.41
CA PRO A 225 14.20 4.62 8.98
C PRO A 225 14.11 4.74 7.46
N GLN A 226 13.32 5.73 6.99
CA GLN A 226 13.17 6.04 5.58
C GLN A 226 13.93 7.32 5.21
N ALA A 227 14.58 7.32 4.04
CA ALA A 227 15.28 8.50 3.55
C ALA A 227 14.30 9.68 3.35
N GLY A 228 14.66 10.83 3.92
CA GLY A 228 13.85 12.05 3.85
C GLY A 228 12.73 12.16 4.89
N ASP A 229 12.56 11.13 5.73
CA ASP A 229 11.58 11.18 6.82
C ASP A 229 12.09 11.99 8.03
N GLY A 230 11.15 12.49 8.84
CA GLY A 230 11.45 13.15 10.10
C GLY A 230 11.76 12.15 11.22
N GLU A 231 12.40 12.63 12.26
CA GLU A 231 12.67 11.83 13.45
C GLU A 231 11.41 11.73 14.31
N ALA A 232 10.93 10.49 14.55
CA ALA A 232 9.79 10.25 15.42
C ALA A 232 10.18 10.40 16.88
N SER A 233 9.31 11.00 17.71
CA SER A 233 9.46 11.08 19.16
C SER A 233 8.67 10.00 19.90
N ILE A 234 7.87 9.21 19.19
CA ILE A 234 7.15 8.04 19.71
C ILE A 234 7.62 6.77 19.03
N SER A 235 7.33 5.62 19.64
CA SER A 235 7.67 4.32 19.04
C SER A 235 6.74 3.99 17.87
N PRO A 236 7.20 3.21 16.86
CA PRO A 236 6.34 2.68 15.81
C PRO A 236 5.15 1.91 16.37
N THR A 237 5.33 1.12 17.43
CA THR A 237 4.25 0.39 18.10
C THR A 237 3.14 1.31 18.60
N LEU A 238 3.49 2.46 19.19
CA LEU A 238 2.50 3.42 19.67
C LEU A 238 1.77 4.08 18.49
N GLN A 239 2.48 4.47 17.44
CA GLN A 239 1.87 5.03 16.23
C GLN A 239 0.91 4.04 15.57
N GLN A 240 1.31 2.78 15.44
CA GLN A 240 0.48 1.70 14.88
C GLN A 240 -0.76 1.44 15.75
N SER A 241 -0.62 1.45 17.06
CA SER A 241 -1.75 1.29 17.99
C SER A 241 -2.77 2.42 17.87
N GLN A 242 -2.32 3.68 17.75
CA GLN A 242 -3.20 4.83 17.52
C GLN A 242 -3.88 4.75 16.14
N THR A 243 -3.14 4.33 15.11
CA THR A 243 -3.65 4.12 13.76
C THR A 243 -4.73 3.05 13.74
N ALA A 244 -4.47 1.88 14.31
CA ALA A 244 -5.42 0.78 14.37
C ALA A 244 -6.69 1.14 15.17
N ALA A 245 -6.53 1.87 16.28
CA ALA A 245 -7.66 2.36 17.08
C ALA A 245 -8.54 3.34 16.26
N ALA A 246 -7.93 4.26 15.53
CA ALA A 246 -8.66 5.22 14.71
C ALA A 246 -9.44 4.53 13.59
N ILE A 247 -8.81 3.58 12.88
CA ILE A 247 -9.48 2.80 11.82
C ILE A 247 -10.63 1.99 12.42
N ALA A 248 -10.39 1.20 13.48
CA ALA A 248 -11.42 0.35 14.09
C ALA A 248 -12.61 1.15 14.64
N ASN A 249 -12.38 2.36 15.16
CA ASN A 249 -13.45 3.25 15.62
C ASN A 249 -14.24 3.82 14.44
N ALA A 250 -13.59 4.27 13.38
CA ALA A 250 -14.24 4.80 12.18
C ALA A 250 -15.09 3.74 11.45
N MET A 251 -14.66 2.47 11.48
CA MET A 251 -15.44 1.35 10.92
C MET A 251 -16.76 1.13 11.65
N ARG A 252 -16.84 1.42 12.96
CA ARG A 252 -18.01 1.18 13.81
C ARG A 252 -18.90 2.42 14.03
N ALA A 253 -18.44 3.59 13.62
CA ALA A 253 -19.20 4.84 13.70
C ALA A 253 -20.25 4.93 12.59
#